data_169843365878008e422aba9ed0e9283d
#
_entry.id   169843365878008e422aba9ed0e9283d
#
_cell.length_a   1.000
_cell.length_b   1.000
_cell.length_c   1.000
_cell.angle_alpha   90.00
_cell.angle_beta   90.00
_cell.angle_gamma   90.00
#
_symmetry.space_group_name_H-M   'P 1'
#
loop_
_entity.id
_entity.type
_entity.pdbx_description
1 polymer ?
#
loop_
_entity_poly.entity_id
_entity_poly.type
_entity_poly.pdbx_seq_one_letter_code
_entity_poly.pdbx_strand_id
1 'polypeptide(L)'
;MSTDTKTIEALANSEYKYGFVTEIETDSVPRGLNEPVIRLISAKKDEPEWMLEWRLKSYRHWLTLEQLKKEPKWANIHYGPIDYQDMVYYSAPNPKAKRDSLDELDPELLATFEKLGIPLAERERLAGVAVDAVFDSVSVATTYKEKLAELGIIFCSMSEAVREHPELVQKYLGSVVPYTDNFFATLNSAVFTDGSFVYVPKGVRCPMELSTYFRINAEDTGQFERTLIIADEGSYVSYLEGCTAPKRSTHQLHAAVVELITLDDAQIKYSTIQNWYPGDKDGKGGIYNFVTKRGKALGRNSKISWTQVETGAAITWKYPGVILQGDNSIGEFYSVALTNNYQQADTGTKMIHIGQNTRSTIVSKGISAGHGQNTYRGLVKINKNARGARNYTQCDSLLIGEECGAHTFPYIEVKNATARMEHEASTSKVGEDQIFYFRQRGLSAENAVSMIVNGYCKKVFKELPMEFAVEAQKLLSVSLEGSVG
;
A
#
# COMPACT_ATOMS: atom_id res chain seq x y z
N MET A 1 25.04 -21.34 -24.19
CA MET A 1 24.24 -20.42 -23.36
C MET A 1 22.80 -20.58 -23.78
N SER A 2 21.94 -21.00 -22.87
CA SER A 2 20.53 -21.26 -23.18
C SER A 2 19.79 -19.93 -23.48
N THR A 3 18.70 -20.01 -24.21
CA THR A 3 17.84 -18.86 -24.53
C THR A 3 17.39 -18.13 -23.25
N ASP A 4 17.23 -18.88 -22.14
CA ASP A 4 16.82 -18.37 -20.84
C ASP A 4 17.87 -17.45 -20.19
N THR A 5 19.18 -17.75 -20.37
CA THR A 5 20.27 -16.92 -19.82
C THR A 5 20.32 -15.55 -20.53
N LYS A 6 20.11 -15.51 -21.87
CA LYS A 6 20.06 -14.25 -22.62
C LYS A 6 18.82 -13.41 -22.29
N THR A 7 17.71 -14.05 -21.98
CA THR A 7 16.47 -13.37 -21.57
C THR A 7 16.62 -12.78 -20.17
N ILE A 8 17.30 -13.48 -19.26
CA ILE A 8 17.59 -13.00 -17.89
C ILE A 8 18.60 -11.84 -17.94
N GLU A 9 19.67 -11.94 -18.75
CA GLU A 9 20.63 -10.84 -18.94
C GLU A 9 19.99 -9.59 -19.61
N ALA A 10 19.06 -9.78 -20.52
CA ALA A 10 18.31 -8.65 -21.13
C ALA A 10 17.33 -8.00 -20.15
N LEU A 11 16.77 -8.77 -19.22
CA LEU A 11 15.91 -8.26 -18.13
C LEU A 11 16.74 -7.56 -17.06
N ALA A 12 17.93 -8.07 -16.73
CA ALA A 12 18.86 -7.52 -15.75
C ALA A 12 19.42 -6.15 -16.14
N ASN A 13 19.62 -5.92 -17.45
CA ASN A 13 20.09 -4.63 -17.99
C ASN A 13 18.94 -3.69 -18.42
N SER A 14 17.70 -4.00 -18.10
CA SER A 14 16.56 -3.14 -18.41
C SER A 14 16.47 -1.97 -17.44
N GLU A 15 16.43 -0.74 -17.94
CA GLU A 15 16.05 0.44 -17.15
C GLU A 15 14.73 0.19 -16.44
N TYR A 16 14.48 0.92 -15.31
CA TYR A 16 13.24 0.85 -14.56
C TYR A 16 12.01 0.89 -15.48
N LYS A 17 11.40 -0.26 -15.69
CA LYS A 17 10.35 -0.52 -16.70
C LYS A 17 9.16 0.43 -16.56
N TYR A 18 8.87 0.91 -15.36
CA TYR A 18 7.72 1.76 -15.05
C TYR A 18 8.07 3.26 -15.04
N GLY A 19 9.32 3.62 -15.38
CA GLY A 19 9.82 5.00 -15.36
C GLY A 19 9.34 5.90 -16.49
N PHE A 20 8.54 5.40 -17.44
CA PHE A 20 8.02 6.19 -18.57
C PHE A 20 6.92 7.16 -18.11
N VAL A 21 6.76 8.27 -18.84
CA VAL A 21 5.69 9.25 -18.68
C VAL A 21 4.69 9.05 -19.82
N THR A 22 3.39 9.12 -19.51
CA THR A 22 2.33 9.13 -20.52
C THR A 22 1.99 10.57 -20.87
N GLU A 23 2.11 10.96 -22.12
CA GLU A 23 1.82 12.32 -22.61
C GLU A 23 0.31 12.46 -22.86
N ILE A 24 -0.43 12.85 -21.85
CA ILE A 24 -1.88 13.09 -21.91
C ILE A 24 -2.19 14.50 -21.40
N GLU A 25 -3.10 15.21 -22.11
CA GLU A 25 -3.62 16.47 -21.64
C GLU A 25 -4.38 16.30 -20.32
N THR A 26 -4.00 17.06 -19.29
CA THR A 26 -4.56 16.95 -17.95
C THR A 26 -5.33 18.19 -17.54
N ASP A 27 -6.43 17.99 -16.83
CA ASP A 27 -7.17 19.01 -16.10
C ASP A 27 -6.71 19.01 -14.64
N SER A 28 -6.14 20.10 -14.16
CA SER A 28 -5.58 20.21 -12.81
C SER A 28 -6.14 21.42 -12.06
N VAL A 29 -6.04 21.36 -10.71
CA VAL A 29 -6.32 22.53 -9.86
C VAL A 29 -5.06 23.39 -9.71
N PRO A 30 -5.17 24.67 -9.32
CA PRO A 30 -4.01 25.50 -8.99
C PRO A 30 -3.14 24.89 -7.89
N ARG A 31 -1.85 25.20 -7.90
CA ARG A 31 -0.91 24.82 -6.82
C ARG A 31 -1.32 25.44 -5.48
N GLY A 32 -0.99 24.73 -4.43
CA GLY A 32 -1.17 25.17 -3.06
C GLY A 32 -2.44 24.63 -2.40
N LEU A 33 -2.37 24.55 -1.08
CA LEU A 33 -3.43 24.01 -0.22
C LEU A 33 -4.18 25.13 0.48
N ASN A 34 -5.43 25.37 0.08
CA ASN A 34 -6.32 26.36 0.65
C ASN A 34 -7.80 25.96 0.47
N GLU A 35 -8.73 26.65 1.16
CA GLU A 35 -10.16 26.35 1.04
C GLU A 35 -10.68 26.42 -0.40
N PRO A 36 -10.34 27.43 -1.24
CA PRO A 36 -10.74 27.47 -2.65
C PRO A 36 -10.35 26.22 -3.43
N VAL A 37 -9.13 25.71 -3.26
CA VAL A 37 -8.65 24.49 -3.92
C VAL A 37 -9.47 23.27 -3.46
N ILE A 38 -9.77 23.14 -2.16
CA ILE A 38 -10.58 22.04 -1.63
C ILE A 38 -12.00 22.09 -2.19
N ARG A 39 -12.62 23.28 -2.25
CA ARG A 39 -13.94 23.47 -2.87
C ARG A 39 -13.92 23.12 -4.35
N LEU A 40 -12.84 23.45 -5.05
CA LEU A 40 -12.68 23.12 -6.46
C LEU A 40 -12.53 21.60 -6.68
N ILE A 41 -11.77 20.90 -5.84
CA ILE A 41 -11.66 19.42 -5.85
C ILE A 41 -13.06 18.80 -5.66
N SER A 42 -13.79 19.24 -4.64
CA SER A 42 -15.14 18.75 -4.36
C SER A 42 -16.10 18.99 -5.51
N ALA A 43 -16.07 20.20 -6.11
CA ALA A 43 -16.88 20.54 -7.28
C ALA A 43 -16.54 19.68 -8.51
N LYS A 44 -15.24 19.45 -8.80
CA LYS A 44 -14.81 18.57 -9.91
C LYS A 44 -15.23 17.10 -9.72
N LYS A 45 -15.43 16.67 -8.48
CA LYS A 45 -15.88 15.32 -8.11
C LYS A 45 -17.40 15.20 -7.99
N ASP A 46 -18.12 16.31 -8.16
CA ASP A 46 -19.58 16.39 -7.97
C ASP A 46 -20.02 15.80 -6.61
N GLU A 47 -19.32 16.25 -5.56
CA GLU A 47 -19.55 15.74 -4.21
C GLU A 47 -20.74 16.42 -3.54
N PRO A 48 -21.53 15.67 -2.72
CA PRO A 48 -22.59 16.26 -1.91
C PRO A 48 -22.01 17.15 -0.79
N GLU A 49 -22.80 18.11 -0.30
CA GLU A 49 -22.38 19.12 0.68
C GLU A 49 -21.75 18.50 1.96
N TRP A 50 -22.29 17.38 2.46
CA TRP A 50 -21.73 16.72 3.64
C TRP A 50 -20.27 16.29 3.45
N MET A 51 -19.88 15.93 2.21
CA MET A 51 -18.50 15.53 1.90
C MET A 51 -17.58 16.74 1.86
N LEU A 52 -18.03 17.83 1.25
CA LEU A 52 -17.32 19.11 1.28
C LEU A 52 -17.09 19.60 2.71
N GLU A 53 -18.12 19.57 3.56
CA GLU A 53 -18.01 19.94 4.98
C GLU A 53 -16.97 19.10 5.71
N TRP A 54 -16.96 17.78 5.46
CA TRP A 54 -15.98 16.85 6.03
C TRP A 54 -14.54 17.20 5.60
N ARG A 55 -14.33 17.54 4.32
CA ARG A 55 -13.05 18.01 3.79
C ARG A 55 -12.58 19.30 4.44
N LEU A 56 -13.45 20.29 4.52
CA LEU A 56 -13.14 21.59 5.12
C LEU A 56 -12.84 21.49 6.61
N LYS A 57 -13.56 20.64 7.33
CA LYS A 57 -13.29 20.33 8.74
C LYS A 57 -11.91 19.69 8.91
N SER A 58 -11.56 18.76 8.04
CA SER A 58 -10.26 18.10 8.02
C SER A 58 -9.14 19.10 7.72
N TYR A 59 -9.32 19.96 6.75
CA TYR A 59 -8.38 21.01 6.39
C TYR A 59 -8.10 21.99 7.54
N ARG A 60 -9.14 22.47 8.20
CA ARG A 60 -8.98 23.36 9.36
C ARG A 60 -8.22 22.69 10.50
N HIS A 61 -8.44 21.42 10.71
CA HIS A 61 -7.65 20.64 11.67
C HIS A 61 -6.19 20.50 11.21
N TRP A 62 -5.97 20.22 9.93
CA TRP A 62 -4.61 20.11 9.37
C TRP A 62 -3.83 21.43 9.51
N LEU A 63 -4.42 22.57 9.25
CA LEU A 63 -3.81 23.89 9.48
C LEU A 63 -3.33 24.05 10.93
N THR A 64 -4.13 23.59 11.89
CA THR A 64 -3.73 23.63 13.30
C THR A 64 -2.50 22.73 13.57
N LEU A 65 -2.45 21.54 12.96
CA LEU A 65 -1.30 20.65 13.09
C LEU A 65 -0.04 21.20 12.43
N GLU A 66 -0.18 21.83 11.27
CA GLU A 66 0.91 22.46 10.54
C GLU A 66 1.49 23.64 11.33
N GLN A 67 0.64 24.55 11.82
CA GLN A 67 1.04 25.68 12.66
C GLN A 67 1.78 25.23 13.93
N LEU A 68 1.34 24.12 14.52
CA LEU A 68 1.98 23.50 15.69
C LEU A 68 3.20 22.65 15.33
N LYS A 69 3.57 22.57 14.05
CA LYS A 69 4.69 21.74 13.54
C LYS A 69 4.58 20.27 13.98
N LYS A 70 3.36 19.71 13.87
CA LYS A 70 3.05 18.34 14.29
C LYS A 70 3.29 17.28 13.21
N GLU A 71 4.02 17.62 12.15
CA GLU A 71 4.52 16.60 11.22
C GLU A 71 5.35 15.54 11.98
N PRO A 72 5.13 14.24 11.76
CA PRO A 72 5.78 13.19 12.53
C PRO A 72 7.31 13.22 12.39
N LYS A 73 8.02 13.27 13.51
CA LYS A 73 9.50 13.23 13.58
C LYS A 73 10.04 12.04 14.39
N TRP A 74 9.15 11.15 14.81
CA TRP A 74 9.50 10.00 15.64
C TRP A 74 9.95 8.77 14.83
N ALA A 75 9.64 8.72 13.53
CA ALA A 75 10.08 7.67 12.64
C ALA A 75 11.58 7.79 12.35
N ASN A 76 12.23 6.67 12.13
CA ASN A 76 13.66 6.62 11.80
C ASN A 76 13.88 6.80 10.29
N ILE A 77 13.39 7.90 9.78
CA ILE A 77 13.53 8.35 8.39
C ILE A 77 13.91 9.82 8.38
N HIS A 78 14.73 10.21 7.42
CA HIS A 78 15.24 11.58 7.30
C HIS A 78 14.97 12.09 5.89
N TYR A 79 14.24 13.21 5.79
CA TYR A 79 13.90 13.86 4.52
C TYR A 79 13.87 15.38 4.70
N GLY A 80 14.03 16.10 3.60
CA GLY A 80 13.92 17.56 3.60
C GLY A 80 12.50 18.05 3.89
N PRO A 81 12.32 19.34 4.19
CA PRO A 81 11.00 19.91 4.38
C PRO A 81 10.14 19.75 3.13
N ILE A 82 8.88 19.39 3.33
CA ILE A 82 7.88 19.30 2.26
C ILE A 82 7.20 20.66 2.16
N ASP A 83 7.20 21.26 0.96
CA ASP A 83 6.44 22.48 0.69
C ASP A 83 5.02 22.11 0.23
N TYR A 84 4.07 22.18 1.15
CA TYR A 84 2.65 21.89 0.88
C TYR A 84 1.97 22.96 0.02
N GLN A 85 2.62 24.10 -0.21
CA GLN A 85 2.09 25.16 -1.07
C GLN A 85 2.63 25.10 -2.51
N ASP A 86 3.71 24.38 -2.74
CA ASP A 86 4.27 24.11 -4.07
C ASP A 86 3.88 22.74 -4.63
N MET A 87 2.61 22.35 -4.44
CA MET A 87 2.09 21.04 -4.85
C MET A 87 0.71 21.19 -5.50
N VAL A 88 0.44 20.35 -6.51
CA VAL A 88 -0.89 20.21 -7.13
C VAL A 88 -1.62 19.05 -6.44
N TYR A 89 -2.84 19.30 -5.97
CA TYR A 89 -3.64 18.34 -5.19
C TYR A 89 -4.69 17.56 -5.98
N TYR A 90 -4.85 17.88 -7.25
CA TYR A 90 -5.72 17.15 -8.17
C TYR A 90 -5.22 17.33 -9.60
N SER A 91 -5.08 16.22 -10.29
CA SER A 91 -4.82 16.15 -11.73
C SER A 91 -5.60 14.97 -12.30
N ALA A 92 -6.27 15.14 -13.41
CA ALA A 92 -6.99 14.10 -14.10
C ALA A 92 -6.74 14.17 -15.59
N PRO A 93 -6.77 13.06 -16.34
CA PRO A 93 -6.83 13.10 -17.80
C PRO A 93 -8.02 13.93 -18.24
N ASN A 94 -7.86 14.74 -19.29
CA ASN A 94 -8.95 15.60 -19.78
C ASN A 94 -10.14 14.73 -20.21
N PRO A 95 -11.34 14.86 -19.63
CA PRO A 95 -12.45 13.94 -19.88
C PRO A 95 -13.04 14.17 -21.28
N LYS A 96 -12.54 13.48 -22.28
CA LYS A 96 -13.33 13.21 -23.48
C LYS A 96 -14.33 12.10 -23.14
N ALA A 97 -15.45 12.48 -22.51
CA ALA A 97 -16.57 11.67 -22.07
C ALA A 97 -16.25 10.52 -21.06
N LYS A 98 -16.97 10.49 -19.93
CA LYS A 98 -17.10 9.30 -19.07
C LYS A 98 -17.61 8.14 -19.93
N ARG A 99 -16.95 7.01 -19.86
CA ARG A 99 -17.25 5.85 -20.69
C ARG A 99 -17.43 4.62 -19.82
N ASP A 100 -18.48 3.87 -20.11
CA ASP A 100 -18.91 2.72 -19.29
C ASP A 100 -18.24 1.39 -19.71
N SER A 101 -17.34 1.43 -20.72
CA SER A 101 -16.63 0.23 -21.18
C SER A 101 -15.16 0.48 -21.50
N LEU A 102 -14.33 -0.57 -21.36
CA LEU A 102 -12.91 -0.58 -21.68
C LEU A 102 -12.60 -0.24 -23.14
N ASP A 103 -13.50 -0.59 -24.07
CA ASP A 103 -13.36 -0.35 -25.52
C ASP A 103 -13.42 1.14 -25.86
N GLU A 104 -13.78 1.96 -24.90
CA GLU A 104 -13.94 3.39 -25.05
C GLU A 104 -12.82 4.21 -24.40
N LEU A 105 -11.85 3.56 -23.74
CA LEU A 105 -10.71 4.23 -23.13
C LEU A 105 -9.82 4.90 -24.19
N ASP A 106 -9.18 6.00 -23.75
CA ASP A 106 -8.14 6.65 -24.55
C ASP A 106 -7.04 5.64 -24.90
N PRO A 107 -6.69 5.48 -26.19
CA PRO A 107 -5.67 4.52 -26.63
C PRO A 107 -4.32 4.69 -25.91
N GLU A 108 -3.94 5.89 -25.51
CA GLU A 108 -2.70 6.15 -24.79
C GLU A 108 -2.77 5.66 -23.34
N LEU A 109 -3.95 5.76 -22.70
CA LEU A 109 -4.20 5.14 -21.39
C LEU A 109 -4.16 3.63 -21.46
N LEU A 110 -4.84 3.01 -22.42
CA LEU A 110 -4.77 1.57 -22.65
C LEU A 110 -3.32 1.11 -22.85
N ALA A 111 -2.56 1.76 -23.74
CA ALA A 111 -1.16 1.45 -23.97
C ALA A 111 -0.30 1.62 -22.71
N THR A 112 -0.65 2.57 -21.84
CA THR A 112 0.02 2.76 -20.54
C THR A 112 -0.18 1.55 -19.64
N PHE A 113 -1.41 1.08 -19.47
CA PHE A 113 -1.69 -0.09 -18.62
C PHE A 113 -1.13 -1.38 -19.21
N GLU A 114 -1.11 -1.54 -20.53
CA GLU A 114 -0.44 -2.65 -21.21
C GLU A 114 1.07 -2.65 -20.95
N LYS A 115 1.75 -1.49 -21.08
CA LYS A 115 3.18 -1.34 -20.74
C LYS A 115 3.47 -1.68 -19.28
N LEU A 116 2.54 -1.38 -18.39
CA LEU A 116 2.63 -1.73 -16.98
C LEU A 116 2.44 -3.24 -16.74
N GLY A 117 2.07 -4.00 -17.77
CA GLY A 117 1.74 -5.41 -17.66
C GLY A 117 0.37 -5.66 -17.04
N ILE A 118 -0.54 -4.69 -17.17
CA ILE A 118 -1.92 -4.72 -16.73
C ILE A 118 -2.81 -4.66 -17.99
N PRO A 119 -2.88 -5.74 -18.78
CA PRO A 119 -3.77 -5.80 -19.95
C PRO A 119 -5.20 -5.91 -19.43
N LEU A 120 -5.91 -4.79 -19.44
CA LEU A 120 -7.25 -4.69 -18.87
C LEU A 120 -8.20 -5.71 -19.54
N ALA A 121 -8.11 -5.87 -20.88
CA ALA A 121 -8.98 -6.78 -21.62
C ALA A 121 -8.60 -8.27 -21.51
N GLU A 122 -7.31 -8.61 -21.47
CA GLU A 122 -6.85 -10.02 -21.43
C GLU A 122 -6.86 -10.62 -20.03
N ARG A 123 -6.54 -9.86 -19.00
CA ARG A 123 -6.64 -10.32 -17.60
C ARG A 123 -8.08 -10.55 -17.16
N GLU A 124 -9.01 -9.82 -17.72
CA GLU A 124 -10.43 -10.06 -17.52
C GLU A 124 -10.84 -11.49 -17.89
N ARG A 125 -10.28 -12.03 -18.97
CA ARG A 125 -10.61 -13.37 -19.47
C ARG A 125 -9.86 -14.51 -18.78
N LEU A 126 -8.63 -14.30 -18.35
CA LEU A 126 -7.70 -15.36 -17.97
C LEU A 126 -7.54 -15.56 -16.46
N ALA A 127 -7.67 -14.53 -15.65
CA ALA A 127 -7.28 -14.58 -14.23
C ALA A 127 -8.46 -14.57 -13.24
N GLY A 128 -9.69 -14.28 -13.66
CA GLY A 128 -10.81 -14.14 -12.72
C GLY A 128 -10.59 -13.05 -11.68
N VAL A 129 -9.89 -11.96 -12.07
CA VAL A 129 -9.58 -10.79 -11.23
C VAL A 129 -10.39 -9.61 -11.73
N ALA A 130 -11.14 -8.96 -10.83
CA ALA A 130 -11.75 -7.67 -11.12
C ALA A 130 -10.73 -6.56 -10.87
N VAL A 131 -10.56 -5.68 -11.84
CA VAL A 131 -9.56 -4.60 -11.81
C VAL A 131 -10.22 -3.25 -11.86
N ASP A 132 -9.79 -2.35 -10.97
CA ASP A 132 -10.03 -0.90 -11.04
C ASP A 132 -8.70 -0.21 -11.38
N ALA A 133 -8.71 0.61 -12.42
CA ALA A 133 -7.53 1.31 -12.88
C ALA A 133 -7.64 2.79 -12.54
N VAL A 134 -6.72 3.29 -11.70
CA VAL A 134 -6.67 4.70 -11.28
C VAL A 134 -5.46 5.37 -11.90
N PHE A 135 -5.69 6.48 -12.59
CA PHE A 135 -4.66 7.31 -13.21
C PHE A 135 -4.70 8.72 -12.60
N ASP A 136 -3.62 9.11 -11.95
CA ASP A 136 -3.54 10.33 -11.13
C ASP A 136 -4.71 10.40 -10.12
N SER A 137 -5.64 11.32 -10.31
CA SER A 137 -6.71 11.61 -9.35
C SER A 137 -8.06 10.97 -9.67
N VAL A 138 -8.16 10.09 -10.67
CA VAL A 138 -9.45 9.52 -11.10
C VAL A 138 -9.37 8.04 -11.46
N SER A 139 -10.44 7.29 -11.14
CA SER A 139 -10.65 5.96 -11.70
C SER A 139 -11.06 6.09 -13.17
N VAL A 140 -10.35 5.40 -14.04
CA VAL A 140 -10.56 5.46 -15.51
C VAL A 140 -11.30 4.24 -16.05
N ALA A 141 -11.24 3.11 -15.33
CA ALA A 141 -11.96 1.89 -15.71
C ALA A 141 -12.13 0.94 -14.54
N THR A 142 -13.29 0.27 -14.45
CA THR A 142 -13.55 -0.81 -13.49
C THR A 142 -14.15 -2.01 -14.23
N THR A 143 -13.53 -3.19 -14.10
CA THR A 143 -13.97 -4.42 -14.77
C THR A 143 -14.90 -5.25 -13.87
N TYR A 144 -15.69 -6.14 -14.45
CA TYR A 144 -16.61 -7.08 -13.76
C TYR A 144 -17.64 -6.42 -12.84
N LYS A 145 -17.88 -5.13 -12.94
CA LYS A 145 -18.79 -4.38 -12.07
C LYS A 145 -20.20 -4.99 -12.04
N GLU A 146 -20.77 -5.28 -13.21
CA GLU A 146 -22.12 -5.88 -13.35
C GLU A 146 -22.20 -7.27 -12.70
N LYS A 147 -21.21 -8.13 -12.96
CA LYS A 147 -21.16 -9.48 -12.39
C LYS A 147 -21.04 -9.49 -10.86
N LEU A 148 -20.32 -8.55 -10.31
CA LEU A 148 -20.22 -8.36 -8.86
C LEU A 148 -21.53 -7.82 -8.28
N ALA A 149 -22.18 -6.89 -9.00
CA ALA A 149 -23.46 -6.32 -8.61
C ALA A 149 -24.59 -7.38 -8.57
N GLU A 150 -24.58 -8.40 -9.43
CA GLU A 150 -25.51 -9.56 -9.37
C GLU A 150 -25.44 -10.29 -8.02
N LEU A 151 -24.29 -10.28 -7.36
CA LEU A 151 -24.06 -10.84 -6.03
C LEU A 151 -24.30 -9.82 -4.91
N GLY A 152 -24.70 -8.60 -5.26
CA GLY A 152 -24.84 -7.47 -4.33
C GLY A 152 -23.50 -6.87 -3.86
N ILE A 153 -22.39 -7.27 -4.47
CA ILE A 153 -21.06 -6.72 -4.16
C ILE A 153 -20.93 -5.37 -4.85
N ILE A 154 -20.58 -4.34 -4.08
CA ILE A 154 -20.22 -3.02 -4.60
C ILE A 154 -18.70 -2.99 -4.74
N PHE A 155 -18.21 -2.74 -5.95
CA PHE A 155 -16.81 -2.46 -6.25
C PHE A 155 -16.76 -1.29 -7.22
N CYS A 156 -16.36 -0.13 -6.73
CA CYS A 156 -16.34 1.10 -7.51
C CYS A 156 -15.30 2.09 -6.95
N SER A 157 -15.10 3.20 -7.64
CA SER A 157 -14.26 4.28 -7.12
C SER A 157 -14.88 4.92 -5.88
N MET A 158 -14.05 5.51 -5.02
CA MET A 158 -14.51 6.23 -3.84
C MET A 158 -15.39 7.43 -4.21
N SER A 159 -15.09 8.11 -5.32
CA SER A 159 -15.89 9.22 -5.84
C SER A 159 -17.30 8.77 -6.26
N GLU A 160 -17.43 7.62 -6.88
CA GLU A 160 -18.73 7.02 -7.21
C GLU A 160 -19.48 6.64 -5.94
N ALA A 161 -18.82 5.98 -4.99
CA ALA A 161 -19.44 5.57 -3.74
C ALA A 161 -20.00 6.74 -2.92
N VAL A 162 -19.32 7.88 -2.89
CA VAL A 162 -19.77 9.11 -2.22
C VAL A 162 -21.12 9.60 -2.77
N ARG A 163 -21.35 9.44 -4.08
CA ARG A 163 -22.57 9.87 -4.75
C ARG A 163 -23.67 8.82 -4.73
N GLU A 164 -23.34 7.57 -5.01
CA GLU A 164 -24.32 6.51 -5.25
C GLU A 164 -24.65 5.67 -4.00
N HIS A 165 -23.70 5.63 -3.03
CA HIS A 165 -23.83 4.87 -1.78
C HIS A 165 -23.57 5.73 -0.53
N PRO A 166 -24.13 6.97 -0.43
CA PRO A 166 -23.80 7.93 0.62
C PRO A 166 -24.04 7.38 2.04
N GLU A 167 -25.05 6.55 2.24
CA GLU A 167 -25.38 5.98 3.55
C GLU A 167 -24.26 5.07 4.09
N LEU A 168 -23.69 4.23 3.22
CA LEU A 168 -22.56 3.37 3.58
C LEU A 168 -21.30 4.19 3.83
N VAL A 169 -21.03 5.15 2.95
CA VAL A 169 -19.85 6.00 3.10
C VAL A 169 -19.94 6.83 4.37
N GLN A 170 -21.05 7.50 4.65
CA GLN A 170 -21.23 8.30 5.88
C GLN A 170 -21.12 7.45 7.16
N LYS A 171 -21.60 6.20 7.12
CA LYS A 171 -21.53 5.29 8.26
C LYS A 171 -20.10 4.86 8.59
N TYR A 172 -19.27 4.64 7.57
CA TYR A 172 -17.99 3.95 7.76
C TYR A 172 -16.75 4.81 7.50
N LEU A 173 -16.82 5.83 6.64
CA LEU A 173 -15.69 6.72 6.35
C LEU A 173 -15.20 7.42 7.63
N GLY A 174 -13.91 7.30 7.91
CA GLY A 174 -13.30 7.87 9.11
C GLY A 174 -13.63 7.13 10.42
N SER A 175 -14.35 5.99 10.38
CA SER A 175 -14.69 5.22 11.57
C SER A 175 -13.52 4.41 12.12
N VAL A 176 -12.50 4.17 11.29
CA VAL A 176 -11.28 3.45 11.64
C VAL A 176 -10.07 4.37 11.62
N VAL A 177 -9.99 5.25 10.62
CA VAL A 177 -8.98 6.32 10.52
C VAL A 177 -9.71 7.67 10.50
N PRO A 178 -10.00 8.24 11.67
CA PRO A 178 -10.62 9.56 11.74
C PRO A 178 -9.71 10.62 11.15
N TYR A 179 -10.28 11.72 10.67
CA TYR A 179 -9.49 12.84 10.13
C TYR A 179 -8.50 13.44 11.14
N THR A 180 -8.61 13.10 12.42
CA THR A 180 -7.71 13.53 13.50
C THR A 180 -6.63 12.52 13.86
N ASP A 181 -6.47 11.41 13.10
CA ASP A 181 -5.56 10.30 13.47
C ASP A 181 -4.09 10.72 13.49
N ASN A 182 -3.62 11.30 12.41
CA ASN A 182 -2.24 11.82 12.28
C ASN A 182 -2.16 12.88 11.18
N PHE A 183 -1.03 13.57 11.10
CA PHE A 183 -0.78 14.68 10.17
C PHE A 183 -1.12 14.33 8.70
N PHE A 184 -0.60 13.19 8.18
CA PHE A 184 -0.82 12.79 6.79
C PHE A 184 -2.22 12.23 6.54
N ALA A 185 -2.82 11.55 7.50
CA ALA A 185 -4.22 11.12 7.40
C ALA A 185 -5.19 12.30 7.43
N THR A 186 -4.86 13.36 8.18
CA THR A 186 -5.62 14.62 8.18
C THR A 186 -5.51 15.32 6.83
N LEU A 187 -4.29 15.42 6.28
CA LEU A 187 -4.07 15.96 4.94
C LEU A 187 -4.85 15.16 3.89
N ASN A 188 -4.70 13.84 3.88
CA ASN A 188 -5.48 12.97 3.00
C ASN A 188 -6.97 13.23 3.12
N SER A 189 -7.50 13.33 4.34
CA SER A 189 -8.92 13.58 4.59
C SER A 189 -9.42 14.88 3.96
N ALA A 190 -8.58 15.90 3.85
CA ALA A 190 -8.93 17.17 3.22
C ALA A 190 -8.92 17.08 1.68
N VAL A 191 -7.96 16.32 1.10
CA VAL A 191 -7.65 16.42 -0.34
C VAL A 191 -7.74 15.11 -1.10
N PHE A 192 -8.10 13.98 -0.50
CA PHE A 192 -8.12 12.71 -1.24
C PHE A 192 -8.98 12.83 -2.51
N THR A 193 -8.50 12.24 -3.58
CA THR A 193 -9.09 12.43 -4.90
C THR A 193 -9.85 11.21 -5.37
N ASP A 194 -9.29 10.04 -5.20
CA ASP A 194 -9.99 8.78 -5.45
C ASP A 194 -9.42 7.65 -4.58
N GLY A 195 -9.79 6.44 -4.87
CA GLY A 195 -9.47 5.20 -4.18
C GLY A 195 -10.57 4.20 -4.40
N SER A 196 -10.53 3.07 -3.73
CA SER A 196 -11.51 2.01 -3.92
C SER A 196 -12.53 1.97 -2.80
N PHE A 197 -13.79 1.76 -3.19
CA PHE A 197 -14.86 1.41 -2.29
C PHE A 197 -15.31 -0.02 -2.56
N VAL A 198 -15.32 -0.85 -1.50
CA VAL A 198 -15.80 -2.23 -1.58
C VAL A 198 -16.77 -2.49 -0.43
N TYR A 199 -17.95 -3.00 -0.78
CA TYR A 199 -18.90 -3.56 0.18
C TYR A 199 -19.27 -4.97 -0.25
N VAL A 200 -19.07 -5.95 0.64
CA VAL A 200 -19.47 -7.34 0.41
C VAL A 200 -20.61 -7.68 1.35
N PRO A 201 -21.80 -7.97 0.84
CA PRO A 201 -23.00 -8.17 1.66
C PRO A 201 -22.93 -9.47 2.48
N LYS A 202 -23.81 -9.56 3.46
CA LYS A 202 -23.90 -10.67 4.42
C LYS A 202 -23.93 -12.04 3.72
N GLY A 203 -23.04 -12.93 4.18
CA GLY A 203 -22.95 -14.31 3.71
C GLY A 203 -22.33 -14.50 2.34
N VAL A 204 -21.97 -13.43 1.64
CA VAL A 204 -21.37 -13.49 0.30
C VAL A 204 -19.86 -13.68 0.38
N ARG A 205 -19.37 -14.65 -0.35
CA ARG A 205 -17.93 -14.81 -0.61
C ARG A 205 -17.62 -14.26 -2.00
N CYS A 206 -16.79 -13.22 -2.07
CA CYS A 206 -16.38 -12.68 -3.36
C CYS A 206 -15.70 -13.79 -4.20
N PRO A 207 -16.21 -14.08 -5.41
CA PRO A 207 -15.76 -15.24 -6.20
C PRO A 207 -14.43 -15.01 -6.90
N MET A 208 -13.90 -13.79 -6.88
CA MET A 208 -12.68 -13.39 -7.56
C MET A 208 -11.85 -12.45 -6.70
N GLU A 209 -10.57 -12.32 -7.03
CA GLU A 209 -9.70 -11.30 -6.48
C GLU A 209 -10.14 -9.93 -6.98
N LEU A 210 -10.26 -8.95 -6.08
CA LEU A 210 -10.43 -7.55 -6.47
C LEU A 210 -9.06 -6.89 -6.50
N SER A 211 -8.79 -6.06 -7.48
CA SER A 211 -7.49 -5.39 -7.60
C SER A 211 -7.64 -3.94 -8.04
N THR A 212 -6.87 -3.05 -7.44
CA THR A 212 -6.76 -1.67 -7.92
C THR A 212 -5.30 -1.34 -8.20
N TYR A 213 -5.08 -0.74 -9.37
CA TYR A 213 -3.77 -0.25 -9.78
C TYR A 213 -3.77 1.27 -9.83
N PHE A 214 -2.87 1.87 -9.05
CA PHE A 214 -2.65 3.31 -9.01
C PHE A 214 -1.41 3.68 -9.82
N ARG A 215 -1.58 4.60 -10.76
CA ARG A 215 -0.50 5.18 -11.54
C ARG A 215 -0.43 6.68 -11.32
N ILE A 216 0.61 7.17 -10.66
CA ILE A 216 0.96 8.59 -10.64
C ILE A 216 1.64 8.89 -11.98
N ASN A 217 1.22 9.93 -12.69
CA ASN A 217 1.83 10.33 -13.95
C ASN A 217 2.18 11.80 -14.01
N ALA A 218 1.31 12.68 -13.50
CA ALA A 218 1.51 14.12 -13.55
C ALA A 218 2.70 14.56 -12.70
N GLU A 219 3.44 15.56 -13.18
CA GLU A 219 4.58 16.17 -12.49
C GLU A 219 4.10 17.11 -11.38
N ASP A 220 4.87 17.23 -10.30
CA ASP A 220 4.59 18.10 -9.14
C ASP A 220 3.21 17.89 -8.48
N THR A 221 2.61 16.73 -8.70
CA THR A 221 1.34 16.34 -8.05
C THR A 221 1.59 15.46 -6.84
N GLY A 222 0.84 15.73 -5.77
CA GLY A 222 0.68 14.77 -4.68
C GLY A 222 -0.39 13.73 -5.05
N GLN A 223 -0.22 12.51 -4.58
CA GLN A 223 -1.21 11.45 -4.73
C GLN A 223 -1.85 11.16 -3.38
N PHE A 224 -3.18 11.26 -3.31
CA PHE A 224 -3.94 11.15 -2.07
C PHE A 224 -5.12 10.21 -2.26
N GLU A 225 -4.90 8.92 -2.00
CA GLU A 225 -5.91 7.88 -2.19
C GLU A 225 -6.60 7.56 -0.87
N ARG A 226 -7.89 7.23 -0.95
CA ARG A 226 -8.64 6.75 0.21
C ARG A 226 -9.47 5.53 -0.14
N THR A 227 -9.10 4.38 0.42
CA THR A 227 -9.77 3.10 0.20
C THR A 227 -10.57 2.70 1.44
N LEU A 228 -11.81 2.26 1.22
CA LEU A 228 -12.71 1.76 2.25
C LEU A 228 -13.29 0.41 1.86
N ILE A 229 -13.00 -0.63 2.66
CA ILE A 229 -13.50 -1.99 2.41
C ILE A 229 -14.30 -2.48 3.60
N ILE A 230 -15.54 -2.90 3.35
CA ILE A 230 -16.47 -3.38 4.36
C ILE A 230 -16.87 -4.82 4.00
N ALA A 231 -16.59 -5.76 4.88
CA ALA A 231 -17.07 -7.13 4.80
C ALA A 231 -18.17 -7.34 5.85
N ASP A 232 -19.41 -7.51 5.38
CA ASP A 232 -20.56 -7.73 6.23
C ASP A 232 -20.55 -9.16 6.82
N GLU A 233 -21.47 -9.50 7.71
CA GLU A 233 -21.49 -10.76 8.46
C GLU A 233 -21.30 -11.99 7.56
N GLY A 234 -20.35 -12.87 7.88
CA GLY A 234 -20.06 -14.10 7.17
C GLY A 234 -19.48 -13.92 5.77
N SER A 235 -19.15 -12.72 5.36
CA SER A 235 -18.62 -12.42 4.03
C SER A 235 -17.10 -12.60 3.94
N TYR A 236 -16.61 -12.69 2.70
CA TYR A 236 -15.17 -12.80 2.40
C TYR A 236 -14.80 -11.98 1.18
N VAL A 237 -13.68 -11.28 1.26
CA VAL A 237 -13.05 -10.62 0.12
C VAL A 237 -11.53 -10.68 0.21
N SER A 238 -10.90 -10.88 -0.95
CA SER A 238 -9.48 -10.69 -1.17
C SER A 238 -9.27 -9.50 -2.10
N TYR A 239 -8.41 -8.59 -1.69
CA TYR A 239 -8.16 -7.34 -2.41
C TYR A 239 -6.66 -7.09 -2.53
N LEU A 240 -6.23 -6.65 -3.70
CA LEU A 240 -4.86 -6.30 -3.99
C LEU A 240 -4.74 -4.84 -4.45
N GLU A 241 -3.77 -4.14 -3.91
CA GLU A 241 -3.36 -2.81 -4.32
C GLU A 241 -1.99 -2.86 -4.99
N GLY A 242 -1.92 -2.38 -6.23
CA GLY A 242 -0.68 -2.17 -6.96
C GLY A 242 -0.44 -0.67 -7.19
N CYS A 243 0.79 -0.20 -6.97
CA CYS A 243 1.13 1.21 -7.14
C CYS A 243 2.43 1.37 -7.92
N THR A 244 2.44 2.30 -8.88
CA THR A 244 3.62 2.66 -9.68
C THR A 244 3.71 4.17 -9.92
N ALA A 245 4.93 4.67 -10.15
CA ALA A 245 5.19 6.06 -10.51
C ALA A 245 6.30 6.15 -11.58
N PRO A 246 6.30 7.21 -12.43
CA PRO A 246 7.37 7.44 -13.39
C PRO A 246 8.65 7.92 -12.69
N LYS A 247 9.74 7.86 -13.43
CA LYS A 247 11.02 8.45 -13.03
C LYS A 247 10.97 9.98 -13.10
N ARG A 248 11.20 10.66 -11.96
CA ARG A 248 11.21 12.12 -11.83
C ARG A 248 12.43 12.59 -11.05
N SER A 249 12.93 13.79 -11.36
CA SER A 249 14.05 14.42 -10.65
C SER A 249 13.64 15.09 -9.34
N THR A 250 12.34 15.33 -9.14
CA THR A 250 11.76 15.93 -7.92
C THR A 250 11.12 14.87 -7.03
N HIS A 251 11.04 15.15 -5.73
CA HIS A 251 10.29 14.30 -4.81
C HIS A 251 8.78 14.50 -5.01
N GLN A 252 8.03 13.39 -4.96
CA GLN A 252 6.58 13.43 -5.03
C GLN A 252 6.00 12.82 -3.75
N LEU A 253 4.97 13.47 -3.20
CA LEU A 253 4.28 13.00 -2.00
C LEU A 253 3.14 12.05 -2.37
N HIS A 254 3.19 10.86 -1.78
CA HIS A 254 2.07 9.92 -1.75
C HIS A 254 1.60 9.77 -0.30
N ALA A 255 0.35 10.17 -0.03
CA ALA A 255 -0.24 10.05 1.31
C ALA A 255 -1.61 9.39 1.21
N ALA A 256 -1.66 8.07 1.40
CA ALA A 256 -2.87 7.27 1.29
C ALA A 256 -3.45 6.87 2.64
N VAL A 257 -4.77 6.63 2.64
CA VAL A 257 -5.49 6.07 3.79
C VAL A 257 -6.30 4.86 3.36
N VAL A 258 -6.21 3.78 4.14
CA VAL A 258 -7.01 2.56 3.95
C VAL A 258 -7.73 2.20 5.23
N GLU A 259 -9.03 1.99 5.13
CA GLU A 259 -9.91 1.57 6.22
C GLU A 259 -10.55 0.21 5.90
N LEU A 260 -10.35 -0.79 6.77
CA LEU A 260 -10.98 -2.10 6.64
C LEU A 260 -11.91 -2.35 7.82
N ILE A 261 -13.07 -2.91 7.55
CA ILE A 261 -14.07 -3.24 8.57
C ILE A 261 -14.61 -4.64 8.32
N THR A 262 -14.54 -5.51 9.35
CA THR A 262 -15.12 -6.85 9.30
C THR A 262 -16.16 -7.02 10.40
N LEU A 263 -17.36 -7.47 10.04
CA LEU A 263 -18.43 -7.82 10.96
C LEU A 263 -18.31 -9.30 11.39
N ASP A 264 -19.34 -9.86 12.06
CA ASP A 264 -19.29 -11.23 12.60
C ASP A 264 -18.95 -12.26 11.52
N ASP A 265 -17.99 -13.14 11.80
CA ASP A 265 -17.52 -14.23 10.92
C ASP A 265 -16.98 -13.75 9.55
N ALA A 266 -16.81 -12.44 9.35
CA ALA A 266 -16.33 -11.87 8.09
C ALA A 266 -14.81 -11.85 7.98
N GLN A 267 -14.29 -11.86 6.76
CA GLN A 267 -12.84 -11.89 6.51
C GLN A 267 -12.45 -10.95 5.36
N ILE A 268 -11.40 -10.16 5.59
CA ILE A 268 -10.72 -9.38 4.55
C ILE A 268 -9.26 -9.81 4.48
N LYS A 269 -8.82 -10.16 3.27
CA LYS A 269 -7.40 -10.31 2.93
C LYS A 269 -7.01 -9.13 2.05
N TYR A 270 -6.07 -8.32 2.53
CA TYR A 270 -5.60 -7.14 1.81
C TYR A 270 -4.12 -7.28 1.50
N SER A 271 -3.79 -7.27 0.23
CA SER A 271 -2.41 -7.37 -0.25
C SER A 271 -1.98 -6.07 -0.93
N THR A 272 -0.71 -5.70 -0.77
CA THR A 272 -0.12 -4.53 -1.44
C THR A 272 1.19 -4.93 -2.08
N ILE A 273 1.37 -4.55 -3.35
CA ILE A 273 2.67 -4.57 -4.02
C ILE A 273 2.96 -3.16 -4.48
N GLN A 274 3.95 -2.52 -3.86
CA GLN A 274 4.35 -1.16 -4.18
C GLN A 274 5.70 -1.16 -4.87
N ASN A 275 5.72 -0.59 -6.07
CA ASN A 275 6.90 -0.43 -6.90
C ASN A 275 7.01 1.03 -7.33
N TRP A 276 7.47 1.86 -6.40
CA TRP A 276 7.67 3.28 -6.61
C TRP A 276 9.04 3.57 -7.23
N TYR A 277 9.22 4.78 -7.72
CA TYR A 277 10.54 5.27 -8.15
C TYR A 277 11.37 5.67 -6.91
N PRO A 278 12.58 5.11 -6.74
CA PRO A 278 13.40 5.32 -5.54
C PRO A 278 14.18 6.63 -5.50
N GLY A 279 14.22 7.37 -6.59
CA GLY A 279 15.20 8.42 -6.83
C GLY A 279 16.35 7.92 -7.71
N ASP A 280 17.28 8.81 -8.01
CA ASP A 280 18.49 8.49 -8.79
C ASP A 280 19.57 7.81 -7.92
N LYS A 281 20.71 7.50 -8.55
CA LYS A 281 21.86 6.89 -7.87
C LYS A 281 22.46 7.74 -6.74
N ASP A 282 22.19 9.04 -6.72
CA ASP A 282 22.65 9.98 -5.71
C ASP A 282 21.56 10.25 -4.65
N GLY A 283 20.43 9.53 -4.70
CA GLY A 283 19.30 9.66 -3.76
C GLY A 283 18.42 10.87 -4.01
N LYS A 284 18.47 11.48 -5.20
CA LYS A 284 17.64 12.62 -5.56
C LYS A 284 16.35 12.19 -6.24
N GLY A 285 15.26 12.90 -5.95
CA GLY A 285 13.92 12.55 -6.46
C GLY A 285 13.34 11.34 -5.73
N GLY A 286 12.33 10.75 -6.35
CA GLY A 286 11.64 9.57 -5.80
C GLY A 286 10.42 9.89 -4.94
N ILE A 287 9.71 8.84 -4.55
CA ILE A 287 8.43 8.95 -3.87
C ILE A 287 8.61 8.99 -2.35
N TYR A 288 7.95 9.96 -1.70
CA TYR A 288 7.71 9.98 -0.26
C TYR A 288 6.37 9.29 0.01
N ASN A 289 6.44 8.07 0.49
CA ASN A 289 5.29 7.17 0.65
C ASN A 289 4.82 7.12 2.10
N PHE A 290 3.88 8.01 2.47
CA PHE A 290 3.31 8.11 3.81
C PHE A 290 1.90 7.52 3.84
N VAL A 291 1.74 6.31 4.37
CA VAL A 291 0.48 5.56 4.28
C VAL A 291 -0.05 5.18 5.66
N THR A 292 -1.33 5.49 5.88
CA THR A 292 -2.07 5.09 7.08
C THR A 292 -3.07 4.00 6.72
N LYS A 293 -2.81 2.75 7.10
CA LYS A 293 -3.72 1.60 6.89
C LYS A 293 -4.19 1.08 8.25
N ARG A 294 -5.51 0.96 8.42
CA ARG A 294 -6.10 0.43 9.64
C ARG A 294 -7.25 -0.51 9.34
N GLY A 295 -7.30 -1.62 10.07
CA GLY A 295 -8.44 -2.52 10.07
C GLY A 295 -9.11 -2.57 11.43
N LYS A 296 -10.41 -2.70 11.46
CA LYS A 296 -11.20 -2.90 12.66
C LYS A 296 -11.99 -4.20 12.54
N ALA A 297 -11.50 -5.23 13.22
CA ALA A 297 -12.18 -6.50 13.36
C ALA A 297 -13.26 -6.35 14.45
N LEU A 298 -14.41 -5.80 14.03
CA LEU A 298 -15.53 -5.45 14.92
C LEU A 298 -16.27 -6.70 15.38
N GLY A 299 -16.47 -7.63 14.46
CA GLY A 299 -17.32 -8.79 14.67
C GLY A 299 -16.60 -9.93 15.38
N ARG A 300 -17.39 -10.81 16.00
CA ARG A 300 -16.92 -12.06 16.57
C ARG A 300 -16.39 -12.97 15.46
N ASN A 301 -15.29 -13.69 15.73
CA ASN A 301 -14.60 -14.59 14.80
C ASN A 301 -14.12 -13.91 13.49
N SER A 302 -14.15 -12.58 13.41
CA SER A 302 -13.76 -11.86 12.21
C SER A 302 -12.23 -11.88 12.00
N LYS A 303 -11.79 -11.71 10.74
CA LYS A 303 -10.38 -11.78 10.39
C LYS A 303 -9.97 -10.67 9.43
N ILE A 304 -8.85 -10.01 9.72
CA ILE A 304 -8.16 -9.09 8.81
C ILE A 304 -6.72 -9.56 8.65
N SER A 305 -6.31 -9.78 7.40
CA SER A 305 -4.96 -10.17 7.04
C SER A 305 -4.36 -9.13 6.09
N TRP A 306 -3.22 -8.56 6.50
CA TRP A 306 -2.40 -7.67 5.69
C TRP A 306 -1.20 -8.42 5.13
N THR A 307 -0.99 -8.33 3.82
CA THR A 307 0.25 -8.79 3.19
C THR A 307 0.84 -7.65 2.38
N GLN A 308 2.11 -7.29 2.59
CA GLN A 308 2.72 -6.19 1.86
C GLN A 308 4.12 -6.52 1.36
N VAL A 309 4.41 -6.04 0.16
CA VAL A 309 5.75 -5.99 -0.43
C VAL A 309 6.04 -4.55 -0.77
N GLU A 310 6.97 -3.96 -0.03
CA GLU A 310 7.36 -2.56 -0.14
C GLU A 310 8.73 -2.45 -0.75
N THR A 311 8.80 -1.83 -1.92
CA THR A 311 10.06 -1.54 -2.60
C THR A 311 9.92 -0.28 -3.42
N GLY A 312 11.04 0.35 -3.74
CA GLY A 312 11.14 1.42 -4.70
C GLY A 312 10.89 2.83 -4.18
N ALA A 313 10.23 3.10 -3.06
CA ALA A 313 10.07 4.47 -2.56
C ALA A 313 11.40 5.02 -2.01
N ALA A 314 11.67 6.31 -2.20
CA ALA A 314 12.80 6.99 -1.54
C ALA A 314 12.63 6.97 -0.01
N ILE A 315 11.42 7.28 0.45
CA ILE A 315 11.02 7.23 1.86
C ILE A 315 9.73 6.42 1.98
N THR A 316 9.71 5.44 2.90
CA THR A 316 8.49 4.71 3.25
C THR A 316 8.18 4.87 4.73
N TRP A 317 6.96 5.33 5.04
CA TRP A 317 6.39 5.43 6.38
C TRP A 317 5.01 4.77 6.36
N LYS A 318 4.93 3.53 6.87
CA LYS A 318 3.73 2.72 6.68
C LYS A 318 3.54 1.67 7.77
N TYR A 319 2.43 1.76 8.51
CA TYR A 319 2.12 0.87 9.62
C TYR A 319 0.67 0.37 9.53
N PRO A 320 0.36 -0.66 8.72
CA PRO A 320 -0.93 -1.31 8.78
C PRO A 320 -1.23 -1.80 10.19
N GLY A 321 -2.45 -1.63 10.64
CA GLY A 321 -2.83 -2.05 11.99
C GLY A 321 -4.16 -2.76 12.04
N VAL A 322 -4.39 -3.56 13.09
CA VAL A 322 -5.69 -4.18 13.35
C VAL A 322 -6.13 -3.93 14.79
N ILE A 323 -7.34 -3.42 14.94
CA ILE A 323 -8.04 -3.33 16.21
C ILE A 323 -8.92 -4.58 16.32
N LEU A 324 -8.54 -5.50 17.19
CA LEU A 324 -9.21 -6.78 17.44
C LEU A 324 -10.29 -6.58 18.50
N GLN A 325 -11.47 -6.10 18.09
CA GLN A 325 -12.55 -5.70 18.98
C GLN A 325 -13.51 -6.85 19.26
N GLY A 326 -13.87 -7.64 18.27
CA GLY A 326 -14.73 -8.80 18.41
C GLY A 326 -14.03 -9.95 19.12
N ASP A 327 -14.76 -10.74 19.91
CA ASP A 327 -14.23 -11.95 20.52
C ASP A 327 -13.78 -12.96 19.45
N ASN A 328 -12.69 -13.66 19.69
CA ASN A 328 -12.03 -14.61 18.79
C ASN A 328 -11.55 -13.99 17.47
N SER A 329 -11.53 -12.66 17.34
CA SER A 329 -11.06 -12.02 16.11
C SER A 329 -9.55 -12.24 15.89
N ILE A 330 -9.15 -12.22 14.61
CA ILE A 330 -7.80 -12.56 14.15
C ILE A 330 -7.23 -11.40 13.32
N GLY A 331 -6.01 -10.99 13.66
CA GLY A 331 -5.22 -10.03 12.89
C GLY A 331 -3.92 -10.65 12.41
N GLU A 332 -3.63 -10.52 11.12
CA GLU A 332 -2.39 -11.03 10.56
C GLU A 332 -1.64 -9.92 9.82
N PHE A 333 -0.32 -9.96 9.88
CA PHE A 333 0.56 -9.07 9.14
C PHE A 333 1.76 -9.82 8.62
N TYR A 334 1.90 -9.84 7.31
CA TYR A 334 3.02 -10.42 6.58
C TYR A 334 3.66 -9.33 5.73
N SER A 335 4.96 -9.09 5.89
CA SER A 335 5.63 -7.97 5.25
C SER A 335 7.02 -8.34 4.73
N VAL A 336 7.32 -7.86 3.52
CA VAL A 336 8.69 -7.68 3.02
C VAL A 336 8.89 -6.20 2.79
N ALA A 337 9.95 -5.63 3.35
CA ALA A 337 10.40 -4.27 3.07
C ALA A 337 11.85 -4.32 2.60
N LEU A 338 12.10 -3.83 1.38
CA LEU A 338 13.43 -3.77 0.79
C LEU A 338 13.86 -2.33 0.60
N THR A 339 15.05 -2.01 1.07
CA THR A 339 15.74 -0.73 0.85
C THR A 339 17.08 -0.96 0.19
N ASN A 340 17.40 -0.19 -0.85
CA ASN A 340 18.67 -0.19 -1.53
C ASN A 340 19.12 1.25 -1.77
N ASN A 341 20.37 1.49 -2.16
CA ASN A 341 20.94 2.83 -2.34
C ASN A 341 20.66 3.71 -1.12
N TYR A 342 20.01 4.86 -1.29
CA TYR A 342 19.68 5.82 -0.23
C TYR A 342 18.25 5.73 0.28
N GLN A 343 17.53 4.64 -0.05
CA GLN A 343 16.16 4.45 0.40
C GLN A 343 16.08 4.28 1.92
N GLN A 344 15.02 4.80 2.51
CA GLN A 344 14.74 4.68 3.93
C GLN A 344 13.32 4.17 4.13
N ALA A 345 13.15 3.15 4.96
CA ALA A 345 11.85 2.63 5.33
C ALA A 345 11.72 2.52 6.84
N ASP A 346 10.69 3.12 7.41
CA ASP A 346 10.22 2.81 8.77
C ASP A 346 8.82 2.21 8.62
N THR A 347 8.76 0.89 8.68
CA THR A 347 7.54 0.11 8.46
C THR A 347 7.23 -0.77 9.65
N GLY A 348 6.06 -1.38 9.65
CA GLY A 348 5.69 -2.32 10.68
C GLY A 348 4.19 -2.42 10.87
N THR A 349 3.74 -2.71 12.09
CA THR A 349 2.31 -2.95 12.33
C THR A 349 1.89 -2.59 13.75
N LYS A 350 0.57 -2.47 13.92
CA LYS A 350 -0.07 -2.25 15.23
C LYS A 350 -1.18 -3.28 15.43
N MET A 351 -1.05 -4.14 16.45
CA MET A 351 -2.08 -5.10 16.84
C MET A 351 -2.63 -4.74 18.21
N ILE A 352 -3.91 -4.36 18.27
CA ILE A 352 -4.57 -3.90 19.50
C ILE A 352 -5.67 -4.87 19.85
N HIS A 353 -5.46 -5.67 20.90
CA HIS A 353 -6.39 -6.66 21.41
C HIS A 353 -7.36 -6.05 22.43
N ILE A 354 -8.66 -6.10 22.14
CA ILE A 354 -9.74 -5.59 22.98
C ILE A 354 -10.69 -6.74 23.40
N GLY A 355 -11.11 -7.55 22.43
CA GLY A 355 -11.98 -8.71 22.62
C GLY A 355 -11.25 -9.88 23.27
N GLN A 356 -12.03 -10.89 23.72
CA GLN A 356 -11.50 -12.09 24.33
C GLN A 356 -11.03 -13.10 23.27
N ASN A 357 -10.04 -13.94 23.64
CA ASN A 357 -9.47 -15.00 22.81
C ASN A 357 -8.96 -14.50 21.42
N THR A 358 -8.66 -13.24 21.31
CA THR A 358 -8.16 -12.63 20.08
C THR A 358 -6.75 -13.12 19.76
N ARG A 359 -6.42 -13.21 18.47
CA ARG A 359 -5.11 -13.70 18.01
C ARG A 359 -4.49 -12.72 17.04
N SER A 360 -3.18 -12.53 17.14
CA SER A 360 -2.42 -11.83 16.10
C SER A 360 -1.14 -12.55 15.74
N THR A 361 -0.80 -12.49 14.44
CA THR A 361 0.44 -13.04 13.88
C THR A 361 1.13 -11.94 13.11
N ILE A 362 2.41 -11.74 13.37
CA ILE A 362 3.26 -10.76 12.70
C ILE A 362 4.49 -11.48 12.15
N VAL A 363 4.71 -11.37 10.84
CA VAL A 363 5.93 -11.85 10.19
C VAL A 363 6.46 -10.73 9.31
N SER A 364 7.57 -10.11 9.71
CA SER A 364 8.20 -9.01 9.00
C SER A 364 9.60 -9.40 8.55
N LYS A 365 9.90 -9.19 7.27
CA LYS A 365 11.20 -9.45 6.65
C LYS A 365 11.75 -8.13 6.11
N GLY A 366 12.77 -7.58 6.75
CA GLY A 366 13.50 -6.41 6.29
C GLY A 366 14.71 -6.83 5.47
N ILE A 367 14.99 -6.12 4.38
CA ILE A 367 16.19 -6.31 3.56
C ILE A 367 16.81 -4.94 3.32
N SER A 368 18.08 -4.81 3.64
CA SER A 368 18.83 -3.56 3.40
C SER A 368 20.07 -3.86 2.56
N ALA A 369 20.28 -3.05 1.53
CA ALA A 369 21.42 -3.12 0.63
C ALA A 369 21.98 -1.71 0.36
N GLY A 370 23.20 -1.60 -0.15
CA GLY A 370 23.85 -0.33 -0.43
C GLY A 370 23.95 0.56 0.81
N HIS A 371 23.38 1.75 0.78
CA HIS A 371 23.22 2.67 1.92
C HIS A 371 21.80 2.61 2.53
N GLY A 372 20.97 1.65 2.11
CA GLY A 372 19.58 1.53 2.51
C GLY A 372 19.39 1.37 4.01
N GLN A 373 18.38 2.05 4.58
CA GLN A 373 18.04 1.98 6.01
C GLN A 373 16.65 1.40 6.16
N ASN A 374 16.53 0.28 6.86
CA ASN A 374 15.25 -0.40 7.08
C ASN A 374 14.94 -0.48 8.57
N THR A 375 13.79 0.01 8.95
CA THR A 375 13.31 -0.01 10.32
C THR A 375 12.01 -0.78 10.41
N TYR A 376 11.97 -1.79 11.29
CA TYR A 376 10.73 -2.42 11.74
C TYR A 376 10.26 -1.77 13.04
N ARG A 377 9.00 -1.34 13.07
CA ARG A 377 8.37 -0.80 14.27
C ARG A 377 7.05 -1.53 14.56
N GLY A 378 7.01 -2.28 15.64
CA GLY A 378 5.86 -3.10 16.03
C GLY A 378 5.20 -2.62 17.30
N LEU A 379 3.87 -2.45 17.29
CA LEU A 379 3.08 -2.24 18.49
C LEU A 379 2.16 -3.45 18.71
N VAL A 380 2.28 -4.10 19.85
CA VAL A 380 1.28 -5.07 20.32
C VAL A 380 0.73 -4.61 21.67
N LYS A 381 -0.57 -4.30 21.71
CA LYS A 381 -1.24 -3.87 22.92
C LYS A 381 -2.37 -4.83 23.28
N ILE A 382 -2.26 -5.45 24.44
CA ILE A 382 -3.30 -6.34 24.98
C ILE A 382 -3.98 -5.63 26.14
N ASN A 383 -5.25 -5.25 25.94
CA ASN A 383 -6.04 -4.53 26.96
C ASN A 383 -6.43 -5.43 28.13
N LYS A 384 -6.78 -4.83 29.25
CA LYS A 384 -7.14 -5.54 30.49
C LYS A 384 -8.31 -6.55 30.34
N ASN A 385 -9.22 -6.28 29.41
CA ASN A 385 -10.39 -7.13 29.16
C ASN A 385 -10.15 -8.23 28.13
N ALA A 386 -9.01 -8.20 27.40
CA ALA A 386 -8.66 -9.15 26.34
C ALA A 386 -8.12 -10.48 26.94
N ARG A 387 -9.02 -11.23 27.62
CA ARG A 387 -8.70 -12.53 28.22
C ARG A 387 -8.35 -13.55 27.14
N GLY A 388 -7.32 -14.37 27.37
CA GLY A 388 -6.90 -15.43 26.44
C GLY A 388 -6.30 -14.92 25.15
N ALA A 389 -5.98 -13.63 25.03
CA ALA A 389 -5.33 -13.06 23.86
C ALA A 389 -3.96 -13.68 23.61
N ARG A 390 -3.62 -13.87 22.33
CA ARG A 390 -2.32 -14.43 21.91
C ARG A 390 -1.71 -13.60 20.79
N ASN A 391 -0.41 -13.34 20.89
CA ASN A 391 0.37 -12.77 19.81
C ASN A 391 1.60 -13.63 19.54
N TYR A 392 1.93 -13.78 18.25
CA TYR A 392 3.22 -14.24 17.76
C TYR A 392 3.81 -13.18 16.84
N THR A 393 5.05 -12.75 17.12
CA THR A 393 5.77 -11.76 16.30
C THR A 393 7.14 -12.33 15.92
N GLN A 394 7.44 -12.35 14.65
CA GLN A 394 8.76 -12.63 14.07
C GLN A 394 9.18 -11.46 13.20
N CYS A 395 10.27 -10.78 13.55
CA CYS A 395 10.86 -9.72 12.75
C CYS A 395 12.33 -10.02 12.46
N ASP A 396 12.63 -10.30 11.20
CA ASP A 396 13.98 -10.63 10.76
C ASP A 396 14.49 -9.57 9.79
N SER A 397 15.79 -9.30 9.87
CA SER A 397 16.51 -8.37 9.00
C SER A 397 17.67 -9.06 8.30
N LEU A 398 17.82 -8.80 7.00
CA LEU A 398 18.92 -9.31 6.17
C LEU A 398 19.70 -8.13 5.62
N LEU A 399 21.01 -8.11 5.87
CA LEU A 399 21.93 -7.06 5.41
C LEU A 399 22.74 -7.57 4.22
N ILE A 400 22.90 -6.75 3.20
CA ILE A 400 23.68 -7.01 1.98
C ILE A 400 24.66 -5.84 1.81
N GLY A 401 25.95 -6.09 2.07
CA GLY A 401 26.99 -5.05 2.07
C GLY A 401 27.30 -4.51 3.46
N GLU A 402 28.09 -3.41 3.52
CA GLU A 402 28.68 -2.87 4.76
C GLU A 402 28.02 -1.58 5.25
N GLU A 403 27.36 -0.82 4.36
CA GLU A 403 26.91 0.55 4.64
C GLU A 403 25.39 0.66 4.88
N CYS A 404 24.67 -0.45 4.72
CA CYS A 404 23.24 -0.51 4.99
C CYS A 404 22.93 -0.77 6.47
N GLY A 405 21.72 -0.39 6.91
CA GLY A 405 21.30 -0.52 8.29
C GLY A 405 19.94 -1.22 8.47
N ALA A 406 19.81 -1.90 9.62
CA ALA A 406 18.54 -2.47 10.07
C ALA A 406 18.28 -2.07 11.52
N HIS A 407 17.05 -1.63 11.79
CA HIS A 407 16.62 -1.16 13.10
C HIS A 407 15.31 -1.82 13.52
N THR A 408 15.16 -2.12 14.81
CA THR A 408 13.96 -2.78 15.33
C THR A 408 13.49 -2.08 16.59
N PHE A 409 12.23 -1.59 16.56
CA PHE A 409 11.61 -0.87 17.68
C PHE A 409 10.30 -1.59 18.09
N PRO A 410 10.37 -2.65 18.90
CA PRO A 410 9.17 -3.29 19.43
C PRO A 410 8.59 -2.49 20.58
N TYR A 411 7.27 -2.32 20.59
CA TYR A 411 6.52 -1.79 21.72
C TYR A 411 5.45 -2.80 22.14
N ILE A 412 5.56 -3.33 23.35
CA ILE A 412 4.70 -4.40 23.85
C ILE A 412 4.07 -3.94 25.15
N GLU A 413 2.74 -3.87 25.18
CA GLU A 413 1.96 -3.52 26.36
C GLU A 413 0.94 -4.63 26.68
N VAL A 414 1.16 -5.41 27.72
CA VAL A 414 0.27 -6.50 28.14
C VAL A 414 -0.39 -6.17 29.48
N LYS A 415 -1.72 -5.99 29.46
CA LYS A 415 -2.51 -5.64 30.66
C LYS A 415 -3.41 -6.78 31.17
N ASN A 416 -3.28 -8.00 30.62
CA ASN A 416 -4.06 -9.16 31.03
C ASN A 416 -3.16 -10.36 31.31
N ALA A 417 -3.25 -10.94 32.51
CA ALA A 417 -2.39 -12.03 32.96
C ALA A 417 -2.62 -13.37 32.22
N THR A 418 -3.75 -13.55 31.52
CA THR A 418 -4.04 -14.74 30.72
C THR A 418 -3.51 -14.69 29.31
N ALA A 419 -2.93 -13.54 28.92
CA ALA A 419 -2.36 -13.35 27.59
C ALA A 419 -1.07 -14.14 27.39
N ARG A 420 -0.83 -14.52 26.14
CA ARG A 420 0.45 -15.12 25.70
C ARG A 420 1.07 -14.23 24.64
N MET A 421 2.33 -13.87 24.83
CA MET A 421 3.09 -13.02 23.95
C MET A 421 4.41 -13.68 23.58
N GLU A 422 4.65 -13.85 22.28
CA GLU A 422 5.89 -14.38 21.73
C GLU A 422 6.48 -13.35 20.76
N HIS A 423 7.75 -13.02 20.95
CA HIS A 423 8.46 -12.06 20.10
C HIS A 423 9.85 -12.57 19.80
N GLU A 424 10.15 -12.74 18.52
CA GLU A 424 11.45 -13.15 18.00
C GLU A 424 11.98 -12.05 17.07
N ALA A 425 13.26 -11.72 17.18
CA ALA A 425 13.94 -10.80 16.28
C ALA A 425 15.30 -11.37 15.91
N SER A 426 15.64 -11.34 14.64
CA SER A 426 16.97 -11.73 14.17
C SER A 426 17.51 -10.73 13.15
N THR A 427 18.84 -10.57 13.13
CA THR A 427 19.54 -9.83 12.09
C THR A 427 20.68 -10.69 11.59
N SER A 428 20.74 -10.87 10.29
CA SER A 428 21.79 -11.62 9.62
C SER A 428 22.35 -10.83 8.44
N LYS A 429 23.59 -11.14 8.08
CA LYS A 429 24.25 -10.56 6.91
C LYS A 429 24.53 -11.68 5.91
N VAL A 430 24.38 -11.37 4.63
CA VAL A 430 24.82 -12.29 3.56
C VAL A 430 26.34 -12.39 3.61
N GLY A 431 26.84 -13.57 3.95
CA GLY A 431 28.27 -13.84 4.08
C GLY A 431 28.95 -14.09 2.72
N GLU A 432 30.23 -13.70 2.63
CA GLU A 432 31.06 -14.01 1.45
C GLU A 432 31.16 -15.51 1.18
N ASP A 433 31.20 -16.34 2.23
CA ASP A 433 31.21 -17.80 2.13
C ASP A 433 29.95 -18.35 1.43
N GLN A 434 28.79 -17.76 1.69
CA GLN A 434 27.54 -18.14 1.03
C GLN A 434 27.59 -17.79 -0.46
N ILE A 435 28.03 -16.57 -0.80
CA ILE A 435 28.19 -16.15 -2.20
C ILE A 435 29.24 -17.02 -2.90
N PHE A 436 30.38 -17.28 -2.25
CA PHE A 436 31.42 -18.14 -2.78
C PHE A 436 30.88 -19.55 -3.08
N TYR A 437 30.11 -20.15 -2.18
CA TYR A 437 29.50 -21.47 -2.38
C TYR A 437 28.61 -21.54 -3.63
N PHE A 438 27.80 -20.50 -3.89
CA PHE A 438 26.97 -20.41 -5.09
C PHE A 438 27.83 -20.20 -6.34
N ARG A 439 28.86 -19.34 -6.27
CA ARG A 439 29.78 -19.08 -7.40
C ARG A 439 30.52 -20.33 -7.84
N GLN A 440 30.92 -21.21 -6.90
CA GLN A 440 31.54 -22.51 -7.20
C GLN A 440 30.59 -23.43 -8.01
N ARG A 441 29.29 -23.14 -8.03
CA ARG A 441 28.27 -23.87 -8.79
C ARG A 441 27.86 -23.14 -10.08
N GLY A 442 28.63 -22.13 -10.49
CA GLY A 442 28.44 -21.41 -11.75
C GLY A 442 27.39 -20.30 -11.71
N LEU A 443 26.92 -19.91 -10.51
CA LEU A 443 26.00 -18.77 -10.37
C LEU A 443 26.79 -17.46 -10.25
N SER A 444 26.27 -16.37 -10.83
CA SER A 444 26.79 -15.02 -10.56
C SER A 444 26.53 -14.62 -9.11
N ALA A 445 27.26 -13.62 -8.59
CA ALA A 445 27.03 -13.10 -7.26
C ALA A 445 25.60 -12.53 -7.10
N GLU A 446 25.11 -11.83 -8.11
CA GLU A 446 23.75 -11.28 -8.15
C GLU A 446 22.68 -12.36 -8.11
N ASN A 447 22.83 -13.42 -8.92
CA ASN A 447 21.91 -14.56 -8.88
C ASN A 447 21.94 -15.27 -7.53
N ALA A 448 23.10 -15.40 -6.90
CA ALA A 448 23.23 -15.97 -5.56
C ALA A 448 22.47 -15.15 -4.52
N VAL A 449 22.62 -13.82 -4.52
CA VAL A 449 21.90 -12.92 -3.63
C VAL A 449 20.39 -12.96 -3.89
N SER A 450 19.97 -12.93 -5.15
CA SER A 450 18.55 -13.06 -5.52
C SER A 450 17.94 -14.38 -5.01
N MET A 451 18.64 -15.49 -5.11
CA MET A 451 18.18 -16.79 -4.57
C MET A 451 18.07 -16.78 -3.03
N ILE A 452 19.06 -16.21 -2.34
CA ILE A 452 19.05 -16.09 -0.88
C ILE A 452 17.84 -15.23 -0.44
N VAL A 453 17.63 -14.07 -1.05
CA VAL A 453 16.54 -13.15 -0.75
C VAL A 453 15.18 -13.78 -1.02
N ASN A 454 15.01 -14.44 -2.16
CA ASN A 454 13.76 -15.15 -2.48
C ASN A 454 13.45 -16.26 -1.47
N GLY A 455 14.46 -17.01 -1.05
CA GLY A 455 14.35 -18.02 0.01
C GLY A 455 13.95 -17.41 1.35
N TYR A 456 14.55 -16.27 1.71
CA TYR A 456 14.27 -15.52 2.94
C TYR A 456 12.83 -14.97 2.99
N CYS A 457 12.30 -14.50 1.86
CA CYS A 457 10.95 -13.94 1.74
C CYS A 457 9.85 -14.98 1.55
N LYS A 458 10.18 -16.26 1.33
CA LYS A 458 9.24 -17.32 0.95
C LYS A 458 8.00 -17.40 1.86
N LYS A 459 8.15 -17.17 3.17
CA LYS A 459 7.05 -17.24 4.13
C LYS A 459 5.99 -16.18 3.86
N VAL A 460 6.41 -14.96 3.44
CA VAL A 460 5.51 -13.87 3.10
C VAL A 460 4.89 -14.07 1.71
N PHE A 461 5.68 -14.51 0.73
CA PHE A 461 5.17 -14.72 -0.64
C PHE A 461 4.08 -15.79 -0.72
N LYS A 462 4.08 -16.78 0.17
CA LYS A 462 3.01 -17.78 0.24
C LYS A 462 1.63 -17.20 0.60
N GLU A 463 1.62 -16.01 1.19
CA GLU A 463 0.38 -15.31 1.55
C GLU A 463 -0.17 -14.46 0.40
N LEU A 464 0.59 -14.26 -0.67
CA LEU A 464 0.13 -13.59 -1.89
C LEU A 464 -0.58 -14.57 -2.82
N PRO A 465 -1.55 -14.13 -3.64
CA PRO A 465 -1.98 -14.88 -4.81
C PRO A 465 -0.79 -15.21 -5.70
N MET A 466 -0.84 -16.37 -6.39
CA MET A 466 0.34 -16.92 -7.09
C MET A 466 0.93 -15.97 -8.14
N GLU A 467 0.07 -15.31 -8.91
CA GLU A 467 0.47 -14.36 -9.97
C GLU A 467 1.25 -13.17 -9.37
N PHE A 468 0.76 -12.66 -8.25
CA PHE A 468 1.38 -11.53 -7.54
C PHE A 468 2.64 -11.93 -6.78
N ALA A 469 2.73 -13.18 -6.30
CA ALA A 469 3.96 -13.70 -5.71
C ALA A 469 5.11 -13.74 -6.72
N VAL A 470 4.83 -14.10 -7.98
CA VAL A 470 5.82 -14.07 -9.08
C VAL A 470 6.26 -12.63 -9.40
N GLU A 471 5.32 -11.69 -9.44
CA GLU A 471 5.61 -10.27 -9.64
C GLU A 471 6.51 -9.73 -8.50
N ALA A 472 6.15 -10.00 -7.25
CA ALA A 472 6.94 -9.60 -6.08
C ALA A 472 8.36 -10.14 -6.13
N GLN A 473 8.55 -11.42 -6.50
CA GLN A 473 9.88 -12.02 -6.65
C GLN A 473 10.73 -11.31 -7.72
N LYS A 474 10.14 -10.98 -8.86
CA LYS A 474 10.82 -10.22 -9.93
C LYS A 474 11.21 -8.83 -9.47
N LEU A 475 10.32 -8.13 -8.80
CA LEU A 475 10.57 -6.79 -8.27
C LEU A 475 11.73 -6.76 -7.28
N LEU A 476 11.80 -7.71 -6.36
CA LEU A 476 12.92 -7.80 -5.41
C LEU A 476 14.24 -8.06 -6.13
N SER A 477 14.26 -8.91 -7.15
CA SER A 477 15.47 -9.18 -7.93
C SER A 477 15.98 -7.93 -8.63
N VAL A 478 15.08 -7.19 -9.31
CA VAL A 478 15.43 -5.93 -9.99
C VAL A 478 15.88 -4.85 -9.01
N SER A 479 15.22 -4.73 -7.87
CA SER A 479 15.57 -3.73 -6.85
C SER A 479 16.92 -3.95 -6.18
N LEU A 480 17.51 -5.14 -6.31
CA LEU A 480 18.81 -5.50 -5.78
C LEU A 480 19.95 -5.47 -6.82
N GLU A 481 19.64 -5.18 -8.08
CA GLU A 481 20.66 -5.04 -9.11
C GLU A 481 21.68 -3.96 -8.74
N GLY A 482 22.95 -4.26 -8.92
CA GLY A 482 24.05 -3.37 -8.55
C GLY A 482 24.35 -3.27 -7.04
N SER A 483 23.63 -4.00 -6.18
CA SER A 483 23.89 -4.02 -4.72
C SER A 483 25.04 -4.92 -4.30
N VAL A 484 25.55 -5.74 -5.21
CA VAL A 484 26.67 -6.64 -5.01
C VAL A 484 27.82 -6.20 -5.90
N GLY A 485 28.59 -5.22 -5.45
CA GLY A 485 29.79 -4.71 -6.10
C GLY A 485 31.02 -5.05 -5.30
#